data_7b79bd8cf0483be204cddeb5acd3fd41
#
_entry.id   7b79bd8cf0483be204cddeb5acd3fd41
#
_cell.length_a   1.000
_cell.length_b   1.000
_cell.length_c   1.000
_cell.angle_alpha   90.00
_cell.angle_beta   90.00
_cell.angle_gamma   90.00
#
_symmetry.space_group_name_H-M   'P 1'
#
loop_
_entity.id
_entity.type
_entity.pdbx_description
1 polymer ?
#
loop_
_entity_poly.entity_id
_entity_poly.type
_entity_poly.pdbx_seq_one_letter_code
_entity_poly.pdbx_strand_id
1 'polypeptide(L)'
;MRIVIITYESYQSNLIIHRVLKQYHKQVVGIIRSEAIIPGKNLLQSMFFIFKKAGLRFVAHKGMEIVISRIFGIVARFLGKTPVVPSLQQMGESFDITIFGSNNVNHSSSIATIREWNPDLIASIHCNQLIRNTVIRLAPAGVINIHSALLPKNRGAFPYFWSLVNGDEETGSTVHWIDSKFDTGDIILQDRLQIDEK
;
A
#
# COMPACT_ATOMS: atom_id res chain seq x y z
N MET A 1 8.51 -20.68 -0.34
CA MET A 1 8.86 -19.26 -0.44
C MET A 1 8.15 -18.51 0.67
N ARG A 2 8.86 -17.74 1.46
CA ARG A 2 8.37 -16.92 2.58
C ARG A 2 8.22 -15.48 2.11
N ILE A 3 7.03 -14.90 2.24
CA ILE A 3 6.73 -13.58 1.72
C ILE A 3 6.37 -12.65 2.89
N VAL A 4 6.99 -11.47 2.93
CA VAL A 4 6.55 -10.37 3.78
C VAL A 4 5.85 -9.33 2.92
N ILE A 5 4.69 -8.84 3.36
CA ILE A 5 3.99 -7.74 2.70
C ILE A 5 4.31 -6.44 3.45
N ILE A 6 4.63 -5.37 2.72
CA ILE A 6 4.73 -4.01 3.26
C ILE A 6 3.64 -3.17 2.62
N THR A 7 2.80 -2.51 3.41
CA THR A 7 1.64 -1.78 2.90
C THR A 7 1.31 -0.54 3.73
N TYR A 8 0.67 0.45 3.10
CA TYR A 8 -0.15 1.46 3.76
C TYR A 8 -1.61 1.05 3.63
N GLU A 9 -2.33 0.95 4.76
CA GLU A 9 -3.69 0.45 4.76
C GLU A 9 -4.65 1.41 4.05
N SER A 10 -5.29 0.92 3.00
CA SER A 10 -6.30 1.60 2.21
C SER A 10 -7.29 0.59 1.66
N TYR A 11 -8.43 1.03 1.13
CA TYR A 11 -9.39 0.14 0.48
C TYR A 11 -8.73 -0.65 -0.66
N GLN A 12 -7.93 0.03 -1.50
CA GLN A 12 -7.25 -0.58 -2.65
C GLN A 12 -6.21 -1.62 -2.21
N SER A 13 -5.35 -1.26 -1.24
CA SER A 13 -4.37 -2.21 -0.72
C SER A 13 -5.03 -3.43 -0.08
N ASN A 14 -6.10 -3.22 0.69
CA ASN A 14 -6.84 -4.31 1.32
C ASN A 14 -7.47 -5.25 0.30
N LEU A 15 -8.01 -4.72 -0.80
CA LEU A 15 -8.58 -5.52 -1.89
C LEU A 15 -7.51 -6.44 -2.52
N ILE A 16 -6.33 -5.89 -2.80
CA ILE A 16 -5.21 -6.65 -3.39
C ILE A 16 -4.71 -7.70 -2.40
N ILE A 17 -4.44 -7.27 -1.15
CA ILE A 17 -3.92 -8.16 -0.11
C ILE A 17 -4.89 -9.30 0.17
N HIS A 18 -6.19 -9.03 0.27
CA HIS A 18 -7.20 -10.07 0.47
C HIS A 18 -7.19 -11.13 -0.64
N ARG A 19 -7.02 -10.72 -1.91
CA ARG A 19 -6.89 -11.66 -3.03
C ARG A 19 -5.60 -12.47 -2.94
N VAL A 20 -4.49 -11.83 -2.58
CA VAL A 20 -3.19 -12.50 -2.37
C VAL A 20 -3.31 -13.53 -1.23
N LEU A 21 -3.90 -13.14 -0.09
CA LEU A 21 -4.04 -14.03 1.05
C LEU A 21 -4.96 -15.21 0.79
N LYS A 22 -6.05 -15.03 0.05
CA LYS A 22 -6.91 -16.16 -0.36
C LYS A 22 -6.15 -17.27 -1.08
N GLN A 23 -5.13 -16.92 -1.83
CA GLN A 23 -4.37 -17.89 -2.64
C GLN A 23 -3.05 -18.29 -1.98
N TYR A 24 -2.37 -17.37 -1.29
CA TYR A 24 -0.99 -17.53 -0.86
C TYR A 24 -0.76 -17.33 0.65
N HIS A 25 -1.81 -17.33 1.50
CA HIS A 25 -1.66 -17.07 2.95
C HIS A 25 -0.59 -17.95 3.62
N LYS A 26 -0.44 -19.22 3.20
CA LYS A 26 0.58 -20.13 3.75
C LYS A 26 2.03 -19.69 3.46
N GLN A 27 2.21 -18.81 2.49
CA GLN A 27 3.52 -18.27 2.13
C GLN A 27 3.76 -16.91 2.80
N VAL A 28 2.70 -16.18 3.19
CA VAL A 28 2.82 -14.88 3.82
C VAL A 28 3.12 -15.07 5.30
N VAL A 29 4.31 -14.67 5.72
CA VAL A 29 4.81 -14.86 7.09
C VAL A 29 4.58 -13.65 8.00
N GLY A 30 4.21 -12.50 7.43
CA GLY A 30 3.88 -11.30 8.17
C GLY A 30 3.59 -10.10 7.28
N ILE A 31 2.97 -9.09 7.87
CA ILE A 31 2.62 -7.84 7.18
C ILE A 31 3.16 -6.66 8.00
N ILE A 32 3.97 -5.80 7.37
CA ILE A 32 4.34 -4.50 7.93
C ILE A 32 3.33 -3.48 7.46
N ARG A 33 2.58 -2.90 8.40
CA ARG A 33 1.64 -1.79 8.12
C ARG A 33 2.33 -0.46 8.37
N SER A 34 2.47 0.35 7.32
CA SER A 34 2.88 1.74 7.47
C SER A 34 1.76 2.56 8.13
N GLU A 35 2.05 3.20 9.26
CA GLU A 35 1.09 4.02 10.01
C GLU A 35 1.25 5.52 9.74
N ALA A 36 2.39 5.94 9.21
CA ALA A 36 2.66 7.33 8.91
C ALA A 36 1.87 7.81 7.67
N ILE A 37 1.07 8.86 7.81
CA ILE A 37 0.43 9.53 6.66
C ILE A 37 1.51 10.15 5.76
N ILE A 38 2.49 10.81 6.38
CA ILE A 38 3.70 11.31 5.72
C ILE A 38 4.91 10.81 6.51
N PRO A 39 5.85 10.13 5.87
CA PRO A 39 7.04 9.61 6.54
C PRO A 39 7.79 10.70 7.31
N GLY A 40 8.15 10.38 8.57
CA GLY A 40 8.89 11.30 9.44
C GLY A 40 8.06 12.46 10.04
N LYS A 41 6.75 12.48 9.84
CA LYS A 41 5.84 13.47 10.43
C LYS A 41 4.80 12.81 11.32
N ASN A 42 4.47 13.46 12.45
CA ASN A 42 3.30 13.08 13.25
C ASN A 42 2.00 13.49 12.55
N LEU A 43 0.85 13.10 13.10
CA LEU A 43 -0.47 13.37 12.50
C LEU A 43 -0.69 14.87 12.24
N LEU A 44 -0.44 15.72 13.24
CA LEU A 44 -0.65 17.17 13.12
C LEU A 44 0.29 17.79 12.07
N GLN A 45 1.55 17.41 12.06
CA GLN A 45 2.53 17.86 11.06
C GLN A 45 2.15 17.39 9.65
N SER A 46 1.62 16.18 9.52
CA SER A 46 1.14 15.65 8.25
C SER A 46 -0.07 16.40 7.75
N MET A 47 -1.05 16.66 8.64
CA MET A 47 -2.24 17.45 8.29
C MET A 47 -1.88 18.88 7.87
N PHE A 48 -0.99 19.55 8.62
CA PHE A 48 -0.53 20.89 8.29
C PHE A 48 0.23 20.94 6.95
N PHE A 49 1.07 19.96 6.70
CA PHE A 49 1.80 19.83 5.43
C PHE A 49 0.84 19.64 4.25
N ILE A 50 -0.14 18.74 4.38
CA ILE A 50 -1.15 18.48 3.34
C ILE A 50 -2.01 19.75 3.13
N PHE A 51 -2.44 20.41 4.21
CA PHE A 51 -3.17 21.68 4.14
C PHE A 51 -2.40 22.74 3.35
N LYS A 52 -1.10 22.92 3.66
CA LYS A 52 -0.25 23.90 3.00
C LYS A 52 0.00 23.60 1.51
N LYS A 53 0.02 22.31 1.11
CA LYS A 53 0.29 21.87 -0.26
C LYS A 53 -0.97 21.72 -1.13
N ALA A 54 -2.04 21.20 -0.59
CA ALA A 54 -3.25 20.82 -1.32
C ALA A 54 -4.48 21.67 -0.99
N GLY A 55 -4.38 22.54 0.03
CA GLY A 55 -5.45 23.46 0.45
C GLY A 55 -6.55 22.81 1.30
N LEU A 56 -7.42 23.67 1.86
CA LEU A 56 -8.48 23.27 2.78
C LEU A 56 -9.51 22.32 2.13
N ARG A 57 -9.86 22.58 0.87
CA ARG A 57 -10.85 21.74 0.15
C ARG A 57 -10.41 20.29 0.05
N PHE A 58 -9.14 20.05 -0.22
CA PHE A 58 -8.58 18.69 -0.32
C PHE A 58 -8.59 18.00 1.06
N VAL A 59 -8.16 18.71 2.12
CA VAL A 59 -8.17 18.18 3.49
C VAL A 59 -9.58 17.85 3.96
N ALA A 60 -10.54 18.74 3.69
CA ALA A 60 -11.94 18.52 4.02
C ALA A 60 -12.54 17.31 3.25
N HIS A 61 -12.26 17.21 1.96
CA HIS A 61 -12.69 16.07 1.13
C HIS A 61 -12.14 14.74 1.65
N LYS A 62 -10.83 14.67 1.92
CA LYS A 62 -10.19 13.47 2.49
C LYS A 62 -10.67 13.14 3.90
N GLY A 63 -10.90 14.15 4.73
CA GLY A 63 -11.50 13.95 6.04
C GLY A 63 -12.92 13.39 5.95
N MET A 64 -13.74 13.91 5.04
CA MET A 64 -15.09 13.42 4.77
C MET A 64 -15.09 11.97 4.26
N GLU A 65 -14.19 11.62 3.32
CA GLU A 65 -14.02 10.26 2.80
C GLU A 65 -13.72 9.26 3.93
N ILE A 66 -12.82 9.62 4.85
CA ILE A 66 -12.48 8.78 6.01
C ILE A 66 -13.69 8.61 6.95
N VAL A 67 -14.42 9.69 7.24
CA VAL A 67 -15.61 9.65 8.11
C VAL A 67 -16.69 8.78 7.48
N ILE A 68 -17.00 9.01 6.22
CA ILE A 68 -18.00 8.23 5.47
C ILE A 68 -17.63 6.74 5.46
N SER A 69 -16.38 6.40 5.14
CA SER A 69 -15.96 4.99 5.12
C SER A 69 -16.08 4.31 6.49
N ARG A 70 -15.79 5.02 7.58
CA ARG A 70 -15.97 4.51 8.95
C ARG A 70 -17.45 4.30 9.29
N ILE A 71 -18.32 5.28 8.94
CA ILE A 71 -19.77 5.15 9.15
C ILE A 71 -20.32 3.96 8.38
N PHE A 72 -19.96 3.80 7.09
CA PHE A 72 -20.36 2.63 6.30
C PHE A 72 -19.87 1.32 6.91
N GLY A 73 -18.65 1.27 7.43
CA GLY A 73 -18.12 0.10 8.13
C GLY A 73 -18.91 -0.26 9.40
N ILE A 74 -19.31 0.75 10.18
CA ILE A 74 -20.15 0.56 11.38
C ILE A 74 -21.55 0.06 11.00
N VAL A 75 -22.18 0.71 10.03
CA VAL A 75 -23.52 0.34 9.54
C VAL A 75 -23.56 -1.07 8.96
N ALA A 76 -22.56 -1.43 8.15
CA ALA A 76 -22.42 -2.78 7.60
C ALA A 76 -22.32 -3.84 8.72
N ARG A 77 -21.57 -3.55 9.78
CA ARG A 77 -21.48 -4.41 10.98
C ARG A 77 -22.83 -4.58 11.67
N PHE A 78 -23.56 -3.48 11.87
CA PHE A 78 -24.90 -3.50 12.49
C PHE A 78 -25.91 -4.30 11.65
N LEU A 79 -25.79 -4.26 10.33
CA LEU A 79 -26.65 -5.01 9.41
C LEU A 79 -26.21 -6.47 9.21
N GLY A 80 -25.20 -6.96 9.96
CA GLY A 80 -24.68 -8.32 9.82
C GLY A 80 -24.03 -8.58 8.44
N LYS A 81 -23.74 -7.52 7.68
CA LYS A 81 -23.04 -7.64 6.38
C LYS A 81 -21.54 -7.56 6.63
N THR A 82 -20.82 -8.62 6.28
CA THR A 82 -19.35 -8.57 6.22
C THR A 82 -18.93 -7.51 5.20
N PRO A 83 -17.96 -6.65 5.53
CA PRO A 83 -17.42 -5.72 4.55
C PRO A 83 -16.96 -6.49 3.33
N VAL A 84 -17.26 -5.96 2.14
CA VAL A 84 -16.82 -6.55 0.86
C VAL A 84 -15.29 -6.73 0.83
N VAL A 85 -14.57 -5.86 1.53
CA VAL A 85 -13.12 -5.91 1.72
C VAL A 85 -12.82 -5.82 3.22
N PRO A 86 -12.27 -6.87 3.84
CA PRO A 86 -11.90 -6.86 5.26
C PRO A 86 -10.74 -5.90 5.53
N SER A 87 -10.66 -5.39 6.77
CA SER A 87 -9.49 -4.64 7.23
C SER A 87 -8.26 -5.55 7.34
N LEU A 88 -7.05 -4.96 7.37
CA LEU A 88 -5.84 -5.74 7.61
C LEU A 88 -5.91 -6.56 8.90
N GLN A 89 -6.45 -5.95 9.97
CA GLN A 89 -6.63 -6.64 11.24
C GLN A 89 -7.50 -7.89 11.11
N GLN A 90 -8.66 -7.78 10.44
CA GLN A 90 -9.55 -8.91 10.17
C GLN A 90 -8.89 -9.98 9.30
N MET A 91 -8.07 -9.56 8.33
CA MET A 91 -7.30 -10.50 7.50
C MET A 91 -6.23 -11.22 8.33
N GLY A 92 -5.50 -10.50 9.18
CA GLY A 92 -4.51 -11.08 10.10
C GLY A 92 -5.14 -12.18 10.97
N GLU A 93 -6.28 -11.88 11.59
CA GLU A 93 -7.03 -12.84 12.42
C GLU A 93 -7.56 -14.04 11.61
N SER A 94 -8.10 -13.79 10.40
CA SER A 94 -8.71 -14.84 9.57
C SER A 94 -7.69 -15.81 8.95
N PHE A 95 -6.48 -15.35 8.67
CA PHE A 95 -5.42 -16.12 8.02
C PHE A 95 -4.25 -16.46 8.95
N ASP A 96 -4.35 -16.12 10.24
CA ASP A 96 -3.30 -16.31 11.25
C ASP A 96 -1.96 -15.66 10.84
N ILE A 97 -2.02 -14.38 10.43
CA ILE A 97 -0.87 -13.61 9.98
C ILE A 97 -0.61 -12.44 10.92
N THR A 98 0.61 -12.36 11.43
CA THR A 98 1.05 -11.26 12.29
C THR A 98 1.15 -9.95 11.51
N ILE A 99 0.56 -8.88 12.08
CA ILE A 99 0.66 -7.53 11.54
C ILE A 99 1.47 -6.67 12.49
N PHE A 100 2.53 -6.07 11.98
CA PHE A 100 3.39 -5.15 12.72
C PHE A 100 3.19 -3.71 12.22
N GLY A 101 2.69 -2.83 13.09
CA GLY A 101 2.52 -1.41 12.79
C GLY A 101 3.84 -0.64 12.92
N SER A 102 4.15 0.22 11.95
CA SER A 102 5.36 1.03 11.97
C SER A 102 5.18 2.40 11.34
N ASN A 103 5.64 3.45 12.02
CA ASN A 103 5.71 4.80 11.46
C ASN A 103 6.85 4.97 10.44
N ASN A 104 7.82 4.07 10.44
CA ASN A 104 8.92 4.07 9.48
C ASN A 104 9.36 2.64 9.18
N VAL A 105 9.05 2.17 7.97
CA VAL A 105 9.39 0.81 7.51
C VAL A 105 10.89 0.53 7.49
N ASN A 106 11.71 1.57 7.48
CA ASN A 106 13.17 1.46 7.54
C ASN A 106 13.76 1.61 8.96
N HIS A 107 12.90 1.69 9.99
CA HIS A 107 13.35 1.78 11.37
C HIS A 107 13.92 0.45 11.85
N SER A 108 14.82 0.50 12.83
CA SER A 108 15.48 -0.69 13.38
C SER A 108 14.49 -1.76 13.87
N SER A 109 13.36 -1.38 14.47
CA SER A 109 12.33 -2.31 14.90
C SER A 109 11.66 -3.05 13.71
N SER A 110 11.33 -2.34 12.64
CA SER A 110 10.76 -2.96 11.43
C SER A 110 11.77 -3.90 10.76
N ILE A 111 13.05 -3.48 10.70
CA ILE A 111 14.15 -4.30 10.17
C ILE A 111 14.33 -5.57 11.02
N ALA A 112 14.28 -5.46 12.35
CA ALA A 112 14.39 -6.60 13.25
C ALA A 112 13.23 -7.60 13.05
N THR A 113 12.00 -7.10 12.98
CA THR A 113 10.81 -7.91 12.74
C THR A 113 10.87 -8.62 11.38
N ILE A 114 11.24 -7.91 10.30
CA ILE A 114 11.38 -8.51 8.97
C ILE A 114 12.47 -9.59 8.98
N ARG A 115 13.61 -9.33 9.66
CA ARG A 115 14.69 -10.31 9.78
C ARG A 115 14.27 -11.55 10.55
N GLU A 116 13.49 -11.40 11.62
CA GLU A 116 12.94 -12.52 12.38
C GLU A 116 12.00 -13.37 11.50
N TRP A 117 11.18 -12.72 10.69
CA TRP A 117 10.31 -13.41 9.73
C TRP A 117 11.06 -14.08 8.59
N ASN A 118 12.33 -13.74 8.38
CA ASN A 118 13.24 -14.35 7.40
C ASN A 118 12.58 -14.58 6.02
N PRO A 119 12.16 -13.53 5.31
CA PRO A 119 11.50 -13.65 4.02
C PRO A 119 12.47 -14.01 2.90
N ASP A 120 11.96 -14.76 1.92
CA ASP A 120 12.63 -14.92 0.62
C ASP A 120 12.36 -13.70 -0.27
N LEU A 121 11.13 -13.17 -0.24
CA LEU A 121 10.63 -12.07 -1.05
C LEU A 121 9.87 -11.07 -0.18
N ILE A 122 10.00 -9.78 -0.48
CA ILE A 122 9.13 -8.75 0.08
C ILE A 122 8.23 -8.20 -1.04
N ALA A 123 6.92 -8.09 -0.79
CA ALA A 123 5.95 -7.48 -1.68
C ALA A 123 5.47 -6.13 -1.11
N SER A 124 5.80 -5.05 -1.78
CA SER A 124 5.29 -3.71 -1.49
C SER A 124 3.95 -3.51 -2.21
N ILE A 125 2.89 -3.27 -1.45
CA ILE A 125 1.53 -3.06 -1.97
C ILE A 125 1.02 -1.73 -1.45
N HIS A 126 0.98 -0.70 -2.31
CA HIS A 126 0.58 0.65 -1.91
C HIS A 126 1.36 1.21 -0.70
N CYS A 127 2.63 0.87 -0.55
CA CYS A 127 3.46 1.47 0.50
C CYS A 127 3.72 2.93 0.18
N ASN A 128 3.46 3.81 1.15
CA ASN A 128 3.67 5.26 1.02
C ASN A 128 5.05 5.73 1.46
N GLN A 129 5.99 4.80 1.64
CA GLN A 129 7.37 5.09 2.08
C GLN A 129 8.38 4.49 1.11
N LEU A 130 9.50 5.20 0.92
CA LEU A 130 10.65 4.64 0.20
C LEU A 130 11.23 3.47 1.00
N ILE A 131 11.32 2.31 0.41
CA ILE A 131 11.98 1.13 0.98
C ILE A 131 13.47 1.24 0.66
N ARG A 132 14.30 1.34 1.71
CA ARG A 132 15.74 1.55 1.57
C ARG A 132 16.50 0.23 1.44
N ASN A 133 17.74 0.32 0.97
CA ASN A 133 18.63 -0.83 0.79
C ASN A 133 18.78 -1.72 2.04
N THR A 134 18.66 -1.15 3.25
CA THR A 134 18.67 -1.91 4.52
C THR A 134 17.52 -2.90 4.63
N VAL A 135 16.35 -2.58 4.07
CA VAL A 135 15.19 -3.48 4.01
C VAL A 135 15.26 -4.38 2.77
N ILE A 136 15.65 -3.82 1.61
CA ILE A 136 15.76 -4.57 0.34
C ILE A 136 16.66 -5.80 0.51
N ARG A 137 17.77 -5.66 1.20
CA ARG A 137 18.76 -6.74 1.43
C ARG A 137 18.30 -7.83 2.39
N LEU A 138 17.13 -7.68 3.04
CA LEU A 138 16.59 -8.71 3.94
C LEU A 138 15.91 -9.86 3.20
N ALA A 139 15.56 -9.66 1.93
CA ALA A 139 14.92 -10.66 1.10
C ALA A 139 15.86 -11.07 -0.06
N PRO A 140 16.39 -12.29 -0.06
CA PRO A 140 17.34 -12.75 -1.09
C PRO A 140 16.79 -12.71 -2.50
N ALA A 141 15.48 -12.96 -2.70
CA ALA A 141 14.82 -12.82 -4.00
C ALA A 141 14.49 -11.38 -4.35
N GLY A 142 14.73 -10.42 -3.44
CA GLY A 142 14.48 -8.99 -3.67
C GLY A 142 13.14 -8.47 -3.15
N VAL A 143 12.81 -7.27 -3.61
CA VAL A 143 11.56 -6.59 -3.25
C VAL A 143 10.83 -6.20 -4.53
N ILE A 144 9.57 -6.58 -4.64
CA ILE A 144 8.68 -6.17 -5.74
C ILE A 144 7.70 -5.10 -5.27
N ASN A 145 7.25 -4.24 -6.19
CA ASN A 145 6.20 -3.26 -5.93
C ASN A 145 5.06 -3.41 -6.93
N ILE A 146 3.84 -3.20 -6.45
CA ILE A 146 2.65 -3.07 -7.31
C ILE A 146 2.34 -1.60 -7.43
N HIS A 147 2.53 -1.03 -8.61
CA HIS A 147 2.31 0.37 -8.95
C HIS A 147 1.07 0.52 -9.84
N SER A 148 0.16 1.42 -9.50
CA SER A 148 -1.15 1.56 -10.17
C SER A 148 -1.06 2.52 -11.37
N ALA A 149 -0.09 2.33 -12.24
CA ALA A 149 0.03 2.98 -13.56
C ALA A 149 0.94 2.15 -14.47
N LEU A 150 0.99 2.54 -15.74
CA LEU A 150 1.89 1.97 -16.73
C LEU A 150 3.27 2.66 -16.65
N LEU A 151 4.20 2.08 -15.92
CA LEU A 151 5.59 2.58 -15.89
C LEU A 151 6.22 2.54 -17.30
N PRO A 152 7.08 3.49 -17.62
CA PRO A 152 7.67 4.54 -16.78
C PRO A 152 6.83 5.82 -16.62
N LYS A 153 5.60 5.88 -17.14
CA LYS A 153 4.69 7.02 -16.93
C LYS A 153 4.16 7.04 -15.49
N ASN A 154 3.78 8.21 -15.02
CA ASN A 154 3.06 8.41 -13.75
C ASN A 154 3.76 7.78 -12.53
N ARG A 155 5.10 7.90 -12.42
CA ARG A 155 5.89 7.50 -11.26
C ARG A 155 5.48 8.29 -10.02
N GLY A 156 5.66 7.71 -8.85
CA GLY A 156 5.44 8.37 -7.56
C GLY A 156 4.02 8.25 -7.01
N ALA A 157 3.58 9.25 -6.24
CA ALA A 157 2.32 9.21 -5.52
C ALA A 157 1.10 9.48 -6.42
N PHE A 158 -0.01 8.79 -6.13
CA PHE A 158 -1.29 8.94 -6.82
C PHE A 158 -1.23 8.71 -8.34
N PRO A 159 -0.60 7.62 -8.83
CA PRO A 159 -0.38 7.40 -10.26
C PRO A 159 -1.67 7.39 -11.09
N TYR A 160 -2.75 6.77 -10.59
CA TYR A 160 -4.05 6.76 -11.25
C TYR A 160 -4.67 8.17 -11.41
N PHE A 161 -4.42 9.07 -10.46
CA PHE A 161 -4.87 10.47 -10.56
C PHE A 161 -4.14 11.19 -11.70
N TRP A 162 -2.83 10.97 -11.81
CA TRP A 162 -2.03 11.59 -12.86
C TRP A 162 -2.38 11.05 -14.23
N SER A 163 -2.74 9.78 -14.39
CA SER A 163 -3.25 9.25 -15.66
C SER A 163 -4.47 10.02 -16.15
N LEU A 164 -5.41 10.35 -15.24
CA LEU A 164 -6.61 11.13 -15.57
C LEU A 164 -6.27 12.60 -15.87
N VAL A 165 -5.44 13.23 -15.06
CA VAL A 165 -5.05 14.64 -15.23
C VAL A 165 -4.27 14.87 -16.52
N ASN A 166 -3.43 13.91 -16.91
CA ASN A 166 -2.64 13.97 -18.14
C ASN A 166 -3.45 13.65 -19.38
N GLY A 167 -4.72 13.21 -19.26
CA GLY A 167 -5.54 12.76 -20.37
C GLY A 167 -5.01 11.49 -21.04
N ASP A 168 -4.39 10.60 -20.25
CA ASP A 168 -3.94 9.31 -20.78
C ASP A 168 -5.16 8.51 -21.27
N GLU A 169 -5.08 7.92 -22.45
CA GLU A 169 -6.13 7.06 -23.02
C GLU A 169 -6.18 5.69 -22.33
N GLU A 170 -5.05 5.28 -21.76
CA GLU A 170 -4.92 4.02 -21.03
C GLU A 170 -4.19 4.21 -19.70
N THR A 171 -4.51 3.37 -18.74
CA THR A 171 -3.82 3.22 -17.47
C THR A 171 -3.56 1.74 -17.22
N GLY A 172 -3.19 1.36 -16.00
CA GLY A 172 -2.98 -0.05 -15.68
C GLY A 172 -2.28 -0.27 -14.36
N SER A 173 -1.66 -1.43 -14.26
CA SER A 173 -0.81 -1.80 -13.13
C SER A 173 0.53 -2.29 -13.61
N THR A 174 1.58 -1.97 -12.89
CA THR A 174 2.93 -2.47 -13.12
C THR A 174 3.45 -3.19 -11.88
N VAL A 175 3.90 -4.41 -12.03
CA VAL A 175 4.75 -5.08 -11.04
C VAL A 175 6.18 -4.90 -11.48
N HIS A 176 7.02 -4.35 -10.59
CA HIS A 176 8.43 -4.08 -10.89
C HIS A 176 9.31 -4.35 -9.67
N TRP A 177 10.60 -4.54 -9.88
CA TRP A 177 11.57 -4.60 -8.81
C TRP A 177 11.75 -3.25 -8.14
N ILE A 178 11.94 -3.23 -6.82
CA ILE A 178 12.34 -2.01 -6.10
C ILE A 178 13.87 -1.89 -6.15
N ASP A 179 14.31 -0.72 -6.56
CA ASP A 179 15.70 -0.25 -6.44
C ASP A 179 15.83 0.91 -5.43
N SER A 180 16.93 1.67 -5.51
CA SER A 180 17.22 2.78 -4.60
C SER A 180 16.39 4.04 -4.86
N LYS A 181 15.60 4.10 -5.95
CA LYS A 181 14.80 5.25 -6.36
C LYS A 181 13.33 4.90 -6.42
N PHE A 182 12.46 5.89 -6.59
CA PHE A 182 11.03 5.64 -6.73
C PHE A 182 10.69 5.13 -8.13
N ASP A 183 10.08 3.94 -8.20
CA ASP A 183 9.45 3.34 -9.36
C ASP A 183 10.38 3.30 -10.60
N THR A 184 11.67 2.98 -10.40
CA THR A 184 12.69 2.95 -11.46
C THR A 184 13.23 1.55 -11.75
N GLY A 185 12.92 0.56 -10.94
CA GLY A 185 13.39 -0.81 -11.11
C GLY A 185 12.76 -1.52 -12.30
N ASP A 186 13.37 -2.60 -12.72
CA ASP A 186 12.98 -3.38 -13.90
C ASP A 186 11.54 -3.90 -13.80
N ILE A 187 10.80 -3.75 -14.88
CA ILE A 187 9.41 -4.18 -14.99
C ILE A 187 9.35 -5.70 -15.12
N ILE A 188 8.53 -6.33 -14.28
CA ILE A 188 8.27 -7.77 -14.30
C ILE A 188 7.02 -8.06 -15.14
N LEU A 189 5.94 -7.29 -14.89
CA LEU A 189 4.64 -7.49 -15.53
C LEU A 189 3.89 -6.16 -15.60
N GLN A 190 3.15 -5.96 -16.68
CA GLN A 190 2.19 -4.87 -16.80
C GLN A 190 0.85 -5.40 -17.29
N ASP A 191 -0.22 -4.86 -16.73
CA ASP A 191 -1.59 -5.06 -17.22
C ASP A 191 -2.19 -3.70 -17.58
N ARG A 192 -2.95 -3.63 -18.68
CA ARG A 192 -3.46 -2.40 -19.28
C ARG A 192 -4.97 -2.32 -19.18
N LEU A 193 -5.48 -1.12 -18.96
CA LEU A 193 -6.89 -0.80 -18.91
C LEU A 193 -7.15 0.48 -19.71
N GLN A 194 -8.12 0.44 -20.61
CA GLN A 194 -8.58 1.66 -21.30
C GLN A 194 -9.34 2.55 -20.33
N ILE A 195 -9.15 3.85 -20.45
CA ILE A 195 -9.89 4.87 -19.71
C ILE A 195 -11.08 5.26 -20.58
N ASP A 196 -12.29 4.84 -20.19
CA ASP A 196 -13.51 5.24 -20.89
C ASP A 196 -13.81 6.71 -20.62
N GLU A 197 -13.89 7.51 -21.67
CA GLU A 197 -14.48 8.85 -21.61
C GLU A 197 -16.00 8.70 -21.35
N LYS A 198 -16.46 9.12 -20.18
CA LYS A 198 -17.88 9.27 -19.86
C LYS A 198 -18.22 10.72 -19.61
#